data_151be7d5fd3ae6682a1ac47d9e14e432
#
_entry.id   151be7d5fd3ae6682a1ac47d9e14e432
#
_cell.length_a   1.000
_cell.length_b   1.000
_cell.length_c   1.000
_cell.angle_alpha   90.00
_cell.angle_beta   90.00
_cell.angle_gamma   90.00
#
_symmetry.space_group_name_H-M   'P 1'
#
loop_
_entity.id
_entity.type
_entity.pdbx_description
1 polymer ?
#
loop_
_entity_poly.entity_id
_entity_poly.type
_entity_poly.pdbx_seq_one_letter_code
_entity_poly.pdbx_strand_id
1 'polypeptide(L)'
;MVILTQACPIQRPFGSHLYKRRRDFQLLDKRSWSLKPLIPRVSEDQDTDYQLRAVAKLLADEMTANGQVIGIGTGVAVNEYLREISERLGDGRLSGVRCIPSSDVSASEAAFLGVPLTTIEDVNGNVDLMVDVADELDLENLAYIVGRGDNGPQANQPSLPRVRQLLEKARVRVVVVDIAKTGRRLGGSVPVLIEANEDIWEDIAEELDDIFIGDAEIRRRSVNPDAGPRGGNSPVITTDGNMVLDVQFLEGLKLFGKDEIYDRIVAEIETVDGVLEHGLVVGVARKAVVGTVVVSAIGEDGQEEVKEESGPRVVHL
;
A
#
# COMPACT_ATOMS: atom_id res chain seq x y z
N MET A 1 -22.68 17.38 20.68
CA MET A 1 -22.87 17.48 22.12
C MET A 1 -23.59 16.20 22.56
N VAL A 2 -22.82 15.21 22.97
CA VAL A 2 -23.34 13.96 23.57
C VAL A 2 -22.58 13.74 24.86
N ILE A 3 -23.34 13.63 25.93
CA ILE A 3 -22.90 13.58 27.32
C ILE A 3 -22.59 12.12 27.68
N LEU A 4 -21.37 11.88 28.18
CA LEU A 4 -20.97 10.63 28.82
C LEU A 4 -21.36 10.70 30.30
N THR A 5 -22.18 9.76 30.76
CA THR A 5 -22.37 9.51 32.18
C THR A 5 -21.66 8.24 32.62
N GLN A 6 -20.76 8.43 33.58
CA GLN A 6 -20.12 7.35 34.34
C GLN A 6 -21.12 6.68 35.30
N ALA A 7 -20.96 5.39 35.53
CA ALA A 7 -21.45 4.73 36.75
C ALA A 7 -20.42 3.69 37.23
N CYS A 8 -20.10 3.79 38.48
CA CYS A 8 -19.13 3.05 39.28
C CYS A 8 -19.76 1.80 39.94
N PRO A 9 -19.02 0.93 40.62
CA PRO A 9 -19.22 -0.53 40.67
C PRO A 9 -19.93 -0.99 41.95
N ILE A 10 -20.52 -2.20 41.91
CA ILE A 10 -20.97 -2.89 43.12
C ILE A 10 -20.49 -4.35 43.15
N GLN A 11 -20.06 -4.72 44.34
CA GLN A 11 -19.42 -5.91 44.85
C GLN A 11 -20.18 -7.22 44.72
N ARG A 12 -19.40 -8.32 44.78
CA ARG A 12 -19.83 -9.71 44.99
C ARG A 12 -20.47 -9.93 46.38
N PRO A 13 -21.20 -11.06 46.58
CA PRO A 13 -20.53 -12.15 47.32
C PRO A 13 -20.77 -13.59 46.84
N PHE A 14 -20.00 -14.46 47.43
CA PHE A 14 -19.87 -15.90 47.39
C PHE A 14 -21.16 -16.71 47.58
N GLY A 15 -21.20 -17.96 47.01
CA GLY A 15 -22.12 -19.00 47.43
C GLY A 15 -22.02 -20.26 46.56
N SER A 16 -21.39 -21.29 47.10
CA SER A 16 -21.29 -22.67 46.64
C SER A 16 -22.66 -23.38 46.54
N HIS A 17 -22.87 -24.22 45.54
CA HIS A 17 -23.33 -25.63 45.77
C HIS A 17 -23.36 -26.42 44.44
N LEU A 18 -22.84 -27.63 44.56
CA LEU A 18 -22.88 -28.74 43.63
C LEU A 18 -24.30 -29.16 43.23
N TYR A 19 -24.52 -29.47 41.95
CA TYR A 19 -25.37 -30.62 41.58
C TYR A 19 -24.96 -31.20 40.23
N LYS A 20 -24.58 -32.46 40.27
CA LYS A 20 -24.41 -33.35 39.12
C LYS A 20 -25.74 -33.65 38.46
N ARG A 21 -25.83 -33.46 37.13
CA ARG A 21 -26.68 -34.29 36.28
C ARG A 21 -25.99 -34.55 34.96
N ARG A 22 -25.60 -35.83 34.78
CA ARG A 22 -25.28 -36.42 33.45
C ARG A 22 -26.57 -36.33 32.61
N ARG A 23 -26.45 -35.85 31.39
CA ARG A 23 -27.33 -36.18 30.28
C ARG A 23 -26.47 -36.53 29.09
N ASP A 24 -26.76 -37.74 28.62
CA ASP A 24 -26.16 -38.38 27.45
C ASP A 24 -26.39 -37.49 26.20
N PHE A 25 -25.29 -37.07 25.59
CA PHE A 25 -25.32 -36.58 24.22
C PHE A 25 -24.92 -37.70 23.30
N GLN A 26 -25.90 -38.26 22.61
CA GLN A 26 -25.71 -39.16 21.49
C GLN A 26 -24.83 -38.47 20.42
N LEU A 27 -23.79 -39.18 20.01
CA LEU A 27 -22.96 -38.86 18.86
C LEU A 27 -23.83 -38.84 17.60
N LEU A 28 -24.16 -37.65 17.10
CA LEU A 28 -24.67 -37.49 15.76
C LEU A 28 -23.51 -37.60 14.76
N ASP A 29 -23.69 -38.59 13.93
CA ASP A 29 -22.87 -39.01 12.78
C ASP A 29 -22.29 -37.83 11.98
N LYS A 30 -20.98 -37.75 11.91
CA LYS A 30 -20.26 -36.84 11.03
C LYS A 30 -20.41 -37.29 9.58
N ARG A 31 -21.54 -36.95 8.96
CA ARG A 31 -21.61 -37.00 7.50
C ARG A 31 -20.75 -35.90 6.94
N SER A 32 -19.67 -36.28 6.29
CA SER A 32 -18.82 -35.41 5.50
C SER A 32 -19.65 -34.64 4.46
N TRP A 33 -19.86 -33.36 4.71
CA TRP A 33 -20.35 -32.44 3.72
C TRP A 33 -19.16 -32.06 2.83
N SER A 34 -18.96 -32.82 1.78
CA SER A 34 -18.13 -32.43 0.65
C SER A 34 -18.92 -31.38 -0.16
N LEU A 35 -18.75 -30.10 0.18
CA LEU A 35 -19.18 -29.02 -0.67
C LEU A 35 -18.27 -28.99 -1.90
N LYS A 36 -18.74 -29.58 -2.99
CA LYS A 36 -18.17 -29.30 -4.32
C LYS A 36 -18.60 -27.89 -4.70
N PRO A 37 -17.66 -26.98 -5.01
CA PRO A 37 -18.04 -25.66 -5.51
C PRO A 37 -18.59 -25.83 -6.94
N LEU A 38 -19.87 -25.63 -7.11
CA LEU A 38 -20.57 -25.48 -8.38
C LEU A 38 -20.77 -23.99 -8.69
N ILE A 39 -19.68 -23.20 -8.57
CA ILE A 39 -19.66 -21.83 -9.04
C ILE A 39 -18.69 -21.85 -10.23
N PRO A 40 -19.07 -21.35 -11.42
CA PRO A 40 -18.06 -20.97 -12.40
C PRO A 40 -17.23 -19.92 -11.68
N ARG A 41 -15.97 -20.22 -11.35
CA ARG A 41 -14.99 -19.22 -10.95
C ARG A 41 -14.98 -18.19 -12.09
N VAL A 42 -15.56 -17.03 -11.85
CA VAL A 42 -15.08 -15.82 -12.50
C VAL A 42 -13.60 -15.82 -12.13
N SER A 43 -12.72 -15.81 -13.10
CA SER A 43 -11.29 -15.92 -12.83
C SER A 43 -10.93 -14.77 -11.92
N GLU A 44 -10.10 -15.02 -10.89
CA GLU A 44 -9.58 -13.98 -9.98
C GLU A 44 -9.04 -12.78 -10.76
N ASP A 45 -8.53 -13.02 -11.97
CA ASP A 45 -8.07 -12.01 -12.92
C ASP A 45 -9.18 -11.06 -13.43
N GLN A 46 -10.42 -11.54 -13.64
CA GLN A 46 -11.51 -10.69 -14.14
C GLN A 46 -12.09 -9.79 -13.06
N ASP A 47 -12.15 -10.25 -11.81
CA ASP A 47 -12.58 -9.44 -10.68
C ASP A 47 -11.57 -8.34 -10.36
N THR A 48 -10.30 -8.66 -10.41
CA THR A 48 -9.21 -7.68 -10.19
C THR A 48 -9.24 -6.60 -11.27
N ASP A 49 -9.40 -6.96 -12.53
CA ASP A 49 -9.46 -6.04 -13.67
C ASP A 49 -10.66 -5.08 -13.57
N TYR A 50 -11.82 -5.60 -13.16
CA TYR A 50 -13.02 -4.80 -12.96
C TYR A 50 -12.83 -3.75 -11.85
N GLN A 51 -12.22 -4.13 -10.74
CA GLN A 51 -11.97 -3.24 -9.60
C GLN A 51 -10.95 -2.15 -9.92
N LEU A 52 -9.89 -2.49 -10.62
CA LEU A 52 -8.88 -1.51 -11.05
C LEU A 52 -9.50 -0.45 -11.97
N ARG A 53 -10.36 -0.86 -12.90
CA ARG A 53 -11.10 0.07 -13.77
C ARG A 53 -12.08 0.95 -12.98
N ALA A 54 -12.76 0.40 -11.98
CA ALA A 54 -13.67 1.16 -11.13
C ALA A 54 -12.93 2.21 -10.30
N VAL A 55 -11.76 1.86 -9.76
CA VAL A 55 -10.85 2.79 -9.07
C VAL A 55 -10.36 3.88 -10.02
N ALA A 56 -9.90 3.51 -11.22
CA ALA A 56 -9.43 4.46 -12.22
C ALA A 56 -10.51 5.46 -12.62
N LYS A 57 -11.73 4.98 -12.84
CA LYS A 57 -12.88 5.82 -13.15
C LYS A 57 -13.23 6.77 -12.00
N LEU A 58 -13.24 6.28 -10.76
CA LEU A 58 -13.49 7.11 -9.58
C LEU A 58 -12.46 8.25 -9.45
N LEU A 59 -11.17 7.95 -9.63
CA LEU A 59 -10.09 8.94 -9.65
C LEU A 59 -10.31 9.99 -10.74
N ALA A 60 -10.66 9.54 -11.95
CA ALA A 60 -10.88 10.43 -13.07
C ALA A 60 -12.14 11.28 -12.89
N ASP A 61 -13.20 10.76 -12.27
CA ASP A 61 -14.44 11.51 -12.03
C ASP A 61 -14.30 12.52 -10.89
N GLU A 62 -13.64 12.17 -9.79
CA GLU A 62 -13.63 12.99 -8.58
C GLU A 62 -12.37 13.85 -8.41
N MET A 63 -11.25 13.46 -9.01
CA MET A 63 -9.95 14.07 -8.73
C MET A 63 -9.33 14.75 -9.94
N THR A 64 -9.80 14.46 -11.16
CA THR A 64 -9.17 14.94 -12.39
C THR A 64 -9.98 16.05 -13.06
N ALA A 65 -9.30 17.13 -13.44
CA ALA A 65 -9.89 18.26 -14.13
C ALA A 65 -9.02 18.72 -15.32
N ASN A 66 -9.63 19.49 -16.22
CA ASN A 66 -8.94 20.07 -17.38
C ASN A 66 -7.74 20.92 -16.97
N GLY A 67 -6.66 20.80 -17.71
CA GLY A 67 -5.45 21.60 -17.54
C GLY A 67 -4.55 21.20 -16.37
N GLN A 68 -4.92 20.18 -15.60
CA GLN A 68 -4.12 19.72 -14.45
C GLN A 68 -2.77 19.15 -14.85
N VAL A 69 -1.80 19.36 -13.96
CA VAL A 69 -0.52 18.67 -13.92
C VAL A 69 -0.60 17.58 -12.85
N ILE A 70 -0.44 16.33 -13.28
CA ILE A 70 -0.65 15.15 -12.44
C ILE A 70 0.64 14.38 -12.28
N GLY A 71 1.14 14.27 -11.04
CA GLY A 71 2.18 13.30 -10.69
C GLY A 71 1.61 11.89 -10.70
N ILE A 72 2.29 10.95 -11.34
CA ILE A 72 1.86 9.57 -11.45
C ILE A 72 2.89 8.62 -10.83
N GLY A 73 2.43 7.82 -9.86
CA GLY A 73 3.17 6.74 -9.24
C GLY A 73 3.42 5.57 -10.18
N THR A 74 3.80 4.45 -9.62
CA THR A 74 4.12 3.22 -10.38
C THR A 74 3.27 2.07 -9.87
N GLY A 75 2.54 1.39 -10.76
CA GLY A 75 1.75 0.22 -10.43
C GLY A 75 0.51 0.04 -11.29
N VAL A 76 -0.11 -1.14 -11.19
CA VAL A 76 -1.21 -1.54 -12.07
C VAL A 76 -2.41 -0.58 -11.97
N ALA A 77 -2.73 -0.11 -10.77
CA ALA A 77 -3.83 0.84 -10.57
C ALA A 77 -3.58 2.19 -11.26
N VAL A 78 -2.33 2.68 -11.27
CA VAL A 78 -1.95 3.90 -12.01
C VAL A 78 -2.00 3.65 -13.51
N ASN A 79 -1.62 2.48 -13.98
CA ASN A 79 -1.72 2.14 -15.41
C ASN A 79 -3.19 2.17 -15.90
N GLU A 80 -4.13 1.62 -15.12
CA GLU A 80 -5.56 1.72 -15.46
C GLU A 80 -6.07 3.17 -15.38
N TYR A 81 -5.59 3.97 -14.42
CA TYR A 81 -5.90 5.39 -14.36
C TYR A 81 -5.38 6.14 -15.59
N LEU A 82 -4.17 5.84 -16.06
CA LEU A 82 -3.63 6.41 -17.30
C LEU A 82 -4.45 6.03 -18.53
N ARG A 83 -5.01 4.81 -18.60
CA ARG A 83 -5.93 4.38 -19.67
C ARG A 83 -7.20 5.23 -19.66
N GLU A 84 -7.82 5.42 -18.49
CA GLU A 84 -9.01 6.27 -18.36
C GLU A 84 -8.71 7.72 -18.75
N ILE A 85 -7.54 8.27 -18.35
CA ILE A 85 -7.10 9.62 -18.78
C ILE A 85 -6.94 9.67 -20.31
N SER A 86 -6.28 8.69 -20.91
CA SER A 86 -6.08 8.59 -22.36
C SER A 86 -7.41 8.57 -23.12
N GLU A 87 -8.36 7.74 -22.69
CA GLU A 87 -9.70 7.66 -23.28
C GLU A 87 -10.41 9.02 -23.21
N ARG A 88 -10.39 9.69 -22.05
CA ARG A 88 -11.04 11.00 -21.87
C ARG A 88 -10.37 12.12 -22.65
N LEU A 89 -9.08 12.05 -22.85
CA LEU A 89 -8.36 12.99 -23.74
C LEU A 89 -8.76 12.75 -25.20
N GLY A 90 -8.89 11.47 -25.62
CA GLY A 90 -9.25 11.08 -26.97
C GLY A 90 -10.68 11.45 -27.37
N ASP A 91 -11.63 11.34 -26.44
CA ASP A 91 -13.05 11.66 -26.69
C ASP A 91 -13.44 13.11 -26.30
N GLY A 92 -12.50 13.88 -25.79
CA GLY A 92 -12.70 15.30 -25.46
C GLY A 92 -13.36 15.57 -24.12
N ARG A 93 -13.58 14.54 -23.27
CA ARG A 93 -14.05 14.72 -21.88
C ARG A 93 -13.00 15.38 -20.99
N LEU A 94 -11.70 15.26 -21.33
CA LEU A 94 -10.58 15.96 -20.71
C LEU A 94 -9.77 16.71 -21.77
N SER A 95 -9.12 17.80 -21.35
CA SER A 95 -8.22 18.57 -22.18
C SER A 95 -7.09 19.19 -21.38
N GLY A 96 -5.90 19.32 -21.99
CA GLY A 96 -4.77 20.03 -21.43
C GLY A 96 -4.11 19.36 -20.20
N VAL A 97 -4.46 18.12 -19.86
CA VAL A 97 -3.83 17.35 -18.80
C VAL A 97 -2.43 16.95 -19.23
N ARG A 98 -1.47 17.05 -18.31
CA ARG A 98 -0.09 16.59 -18.47
C ARG A 98 0.32 15.78 -17.24
N CYS A 99 1.10 14.71 -17.45
CA CYS A 99 1.56 13.84 -16.38
C CYS A 99 3.05 13.97 -16.13
N ILE A 100 3.46 13.87 -14.87
CA ILE A 100 4.86 13.79 -14.44
C ILE A 100 5.07 12.41 -13.84
N PRO A 101 5.83 11.52 -14.49
CA PRO A 101 6.04 10.16 -14.02
C PRO A 101 7.06 10.09 -12.86
N SER A 102 6.78 9.23 -11.88
CA SER A 102 7.72 8.92 -10.79
C SER A 102 8.73 7.84 -11.16
N SER A 103 8.58 7.19 -12.31
CA SER A 103 9.49 6.14 -12.78
C SER A 103 9.53 6.08 -14.30
N ASP A 104 10.55 5.38 -14.83
CA ASP A 104 10.66 5.15 -16.27
C ASP A 104 9.55 4.20 -16.78
N VAL A 105 9.04 3.33 -15.91
CA VAL A 105 7.89 2.45 -16.22
C VAL A 105 6.62 3.27 -16.41
N SER A 106 6.29 4.14 -15.46
CA SER A 106 5.11 5.01 -15.59
C SER A 106 5.25 6.01 -16.75
N ALA A 107 6.48 6.47 -17.05
CA ALA A 107 6.75 7.29 -18.23
C ALA A 107 6.47 6.53 -19.53
N SER A 108 6.95 5.29 -19.63
CA SER A 108 6.75 4.44 -20.81
C SER A 108 5.28 4.10 -21.02
N GLU A 109 4.54 3.78 -19.96
CA GLU A 109 3.11 3.48 -20.05
C GLU A 109 2.30 4.71 -20.49
N ALA A 110 2.56 5.87 -19.88
CA ALA A 110 1.91 7.11 -20.27
C ALA A 110 2.18 7.48 -21.74
N ALA A 111 3.44 7.34 -22.18
CA ALA A 111 3.82 7.58 -23.57
C ALA A 111 3.14 6.58 -24.53
N PHE A 112 3.07 5.30 -24.18
CA PHE A 112 2.38 4.27 -24.96
C PHE A 112 0.89 4.57 -25.13
N LEU A 113 0.25 5.08 -24.08
CA LEU A 113 -1.15 5.46 -24.09
C LEU A 113 -1.42 6.85 -24.71
N GLY A 114 -0.37 7.56 -25.14
CA GLY A 114 -0.51 8.91 -25.72
C GLY A 114 -0.90 9.99 -24.72
N VAL A 115 -0.70 9.76 -23.41
CA VAL A 115 -0.92 10.77 -22.38
C VAL A 115 0.24 11.76 -22.40
N PRO A 116 -0.02 13.10 -22.49
CA PRO A 116 1.03 14.10 -22.56
C PRO A 116 1.90 14.10 -21.29
N LEU A 117 3.22 14.04 -21.47
CA LEU A 117 4.21 14.11 -20.39
C LEU A 117 4.79 15.51 -20.23
N THR A 118 5.24 15.83 -19.03
CA THR A 118 5.96 17.06 -18.68
C THR A 118 6.95 16.74 -17.55
N THR A 119 7.76 17.73 -17.18
CA THR A 119 8.68 17.61 -16.02
C THR A 119 8.28 18.60 -14.92
N ILE A 120 8.86 18.42 -13.72
CA ILE A 120 8.63 19.35 -12.60
C ILE A 120 9.17 20.74 -12.94
N GLU A 121 10.27 20.79 -13.66
CA GLU A 121 10.94 22.03 -14.10
C GLU A 121 10.06 22.81 -15.09
N ASP A 122 9.51 22.13 -16.11
CA ASP A 122 8.64 22.75 -17.12
C ASP A 122 7.37 23.38 -16.55
N VAL A 123 6.94 22.90 -15.41
CA VAL A 123 5.76 23.44 -14.72
C VAL A 123 6.11 24.30 -13.50
N ASN A 124 7.41 24.63 -13.32
CA ASN A 124 7.91 25.42 -12.19
C ASN A 124 7.47 24.86 -10.82
N GLY A 125 7.44 23.53 -10.68
CA GLY A 125 7.05 22.85 -9.46
C GLY A 125 5.53 22.88 -9.17
N ASN A 126 4.69 23.34 -10.08
CA ASN A 126 3.24 23.37 -9.90
C ASN A 126 2.63 22.01 -10.27
N VAL A 127 2.43 21.15 -9.28
CA VAL A 127 1.76 19.85 -9.40
C VAL A 127 0.39 19.96 -8.73
N ASP A 128 -0.68 19.70 -9.47
CA ASP A 128 -2.05 19.84 -8.94
C ASP A 128 -2.47 18.60 -8.15
N LEU A 129 -2.12 17.42 -8.64
CA LEU A 129 -2.52 16.13 -8.10
C LEU A 129 -1.32 15.18 -8.15
N MET A 130 -1.09 14.40 -7.09
CA MET A 130 -0.26 13.20 -7.11
C MET A 130 -1.14 11.99 -6.85
N VAL A 131 -1.07 11.00 -7.74
CA VAL A 131 -1.71 9.70 -7.59
C VAL A 131 -0.60 8.66 -7.43
N ASP A 132 -0.47 8.13 -6.22
CA ASP A 132 0.52 7.12 -5.87
C ASP A 132 -0.14 5.77 -5.54
N VAL A 133 0.66 4.71 -5.46
CA VAL A 133 0.20 3.36 -5.11
C VAL A 133 0.90 2.93 -3.83
N ALA A 134 0.12 2.47 -2.84
CA ALA A 134 0.67 1.91 -1.63
C ALA A 134 0.88 0.40 -1.73
N ASP A 135 2.02 -0.07 -1.22
CA ASP A 135 2.25 -1.49 -0.93
C ASP A 135 1.50 -1.93 0.34
N GLU A 136 1.31 -1.01 1.28
CA GLU A 136 0.51 -1.17 2.49
C GLU A 136 0.06 0.20 3.00
N LEU A 137 -1.17 0.29 3.53
CA LEU A 137 -1.77 1.54 4.03
C LEU A 137 -2.37 1.34 5.42
N ASP A 138 -2.06 2.25 6.33
CA ASP A 138 -2.78 2.43 7.59
C ASP A 138 -4.00 3.33 7.36
N LEU A 139 -5.20 2.79 7.58
CA LEU A 139 -6.46 3.50 7.35
C LEU A 139 -6.78 4.59 8.38
N GLU A 140 -6.11 4.59 9.54
CA GLU A 140 -6.41 5.54 10.62
C GLU A 140 -5.72 6.89 10.39
N ASN A 141 -4.50 6.87 9.84
CA ASN A 141 -3.70 8.08 9.64
C ASN A 141 -3.19 8.29 8.21
N LEU A 142 -3.56 7.38 7.29
CA LEU A 142 -3.12 7.36 5.89
C LEU A 142 -1.59 7.35 5.71
N ALA A 143 -0.85 6.84 6.68
CA ALA A 143 0.55 6.48 6.48
C ALA A 143 0.61 5.23 5.59
N TYR A 144 1.61 5.18 4.71
CA TYR A 144 1.73 4.06 3.78
C TYR A 144 3.18 3.74 3.45
N ILE A 145 3.39 2.56 2.91
CA ILE A 145 4.69 2.11 2.42
C ILE A 145 4.64 2.01 0.90
N VAL A 146 5.70 2.45 0.25
CA VAL A 146 5.91 2.38 -1.20
C VAL A 146 7.31 1.86 -1.52
N GLY A 147 7.46 1.14 -2.62
CA GLY A 147 8.76 0.71 -3.13
C GLY A 147 9.27 -0.62 -2.59
N ARG A 148 8.40 -1.44 -1.96
CA ARG A 148 8.75 -2.83 -1.62
C ARG A 148 9.16 -3.61 -2.87
N GLY A 149 8.55 -3.30 -4.01
CA GLY A 149 8.69 -4.05 -5.24
C GLY A 149 8.10 -5.45 -5.11
N ASP A 150 7.38 -5.90 -6.11
CA ASP A 150 7.15 -7.34 -6.25
C ASP A 150 8.51 -7.98 -6.52
N ASN A 151 8.70 -9.24 -6.10
CA ASN A 151 9.94 -10.03 -6.30
C ASN A 151 10.29 -10.24 -7.79
N GLY A 152 9.96 -9.26 -8.62
CA GLY A 152 10.18 -9.19 -10.04
C GLY A 152 11.39 -8.35 -10.46
N PRO A 153 11.70 -8.30 -11.75
CA PRO A 153 12.86 -7.59 -12.26
C PRO A 153 12.81 -6.10 -11.90
N GLN A 154 13.96 -5.53 -11.62
CA GLN A 154 14.26 -4.15 -11.21
C GLN A 154 13.48 -3.04 -11.93
N ALA A 155 12.95 -3.34 -13.13
CA ALA A 155 12.29 -2.38 -14.01
C ALA A 155 10.98 -1.78 -13.46
N ASN A 156 10.36 -2.41 -12.46
CA ASN A 156 9.03 -2.01 -11.98
C ASN A 156 9.06 -1.25 -10.64
N GLN A 157 10.23 -0.86 -10.16
CA GLN A 157 10.32 -0.14 -8.90
C GLN A 157 10.16 1.36 -9.10
N PRO A 158 9.37 2.05 -8.24
CA PRO A 158 9.32 3.50 -8.26
C PRO A 158 10.69 4.09 -7.87
N SER A 159 11.01 5.25 -8.40
CA SER A 159 12.09 6.06 -7.87
C SER A 159 11.61 6.75 -6.59
N LEU A 160 12.08 6.32 -5.43
CA LEU A 160 11.68 6.92 -4.14
C LEU A 160 11.95 8.44 -4.09
N PRO A 161 13.10 8.95 -4.57
CA PRO A 161 13.34 10.40 -4.61
C PRO A 161 12.33 11.14 -5.49
N ARG A 162 11.98 10.59 -6.67
CA ARG A 162 10.97 11.22 -7.55
C ARG A 162 9.57 11.18 -6.93
N VAL A 163 9.20 10.07 -6.28
CA VAL A 163 7.93 9.97 -5.54
C VAL A 163 7.89 11.04 -4.46
N ARG A 164 8.93 11.15 -3.63
CA ARG A 164 9.02 12.16 -2.56
C ARG A 164 8.89 13.57 -3.11
N GLN A 165 9.64 13.90 -4.15
CA GLN A 165 9.60 15.21 -4.78
C GLN A 165 8.19 15.56 -5.30
N LEU A 166 7.47 14.60 -5.93
CA LEU A 166 6.12 14.81 -6.40
C LEU A 166 5.12 14.97 -5.26
N LEU A 167 5.26 14.17 -4.19
CA LEU A 167 4.44 14.29 -3.00
C LEU A 167 4.60 15.65 -2.31
N GLU A 168 5.80 16.19 -2.24
CA GLU A 168 6.06 17.51 -1.66
C GLU A 168 5.44 18.66 -2.49
N LYS A 169 5.51 18.56 -3.81
CA LYS A 169 5.04 19.59 -4.73
C LYS A 169 3.52 19.54 -4.97
N ALA A 170 2.90 18.38 -4.84
CA ALA A 170 1.49 18.20 -5.16
C ALA A 170 0.57 18.94 -4.18
N ARG A 171 -0.43 19.63 -4.71
CA ARG A 171 -1.48 20.31 -3.93
C ARG A 171 -2.46 19.29 -3.32
N VAL A 172 -2.82 18.29 -4.09
CA VAL A 172 -3.67 17.16 -3.66
C VAL A 172 -2.86 15.87 -3.79
N ARG A 173 -2.91 15.02 -2.76
CA ARG A 173 -2.16 13.78 -2.68
C ARG A 173 -3.13 12.65 -2.42
N VAL A 174 -3.19 11.71 -3.34
CA VAL A 174 -4.08 10.55 -3.29
C VAL A 174 -3.25 9.30 -3.38
N VAL A 175 -3.48 8.38 -2.46
CA VAL A 175 -2.88 7.05 -2.50
C VAL A 175 -3.94 6.02 -2.90
N VAL A 176 -3.57 5.13 -3.81
CA VAL A 176 -4.41 4.00 -4.24
C VAL A 176 -3.89 2.72 -3.60
N VAL A 177 -4.80 1.92 -3.09
CA VAL A 177 -4.45 0.67 -2.41
C VAL A 177 -5.55 -0.37 -2.58
N ASP A 178 -5.16 -1.64 -2.65
CA ASP A 178 -6.08 -2.76 -2.50
C ASP A 178 -6.51 -2.90 -1.03
N ILE A 179 -7.79 -3.25 -0.78
CA ILE A 179 -8.30 -3.48 0.58
C ILE A 179 -7.49 -4.54 1.34
N ALA A 180 -6.97 -5.56 0.64
CA ALA A 180 -6.16 -6.60 1.24
C ALA A 180 -4.80 -6.08 1.78
N LYS A 181 -4.37 -4.92 1.32
CA LYS A 181 -3.12 -4.23 1.72
C LYS A 181 -3.37 -3.10 2.72
N THR A 182 -4.55 -3.08 3.34
CA THR A 182 -4.89 -2.08 4.36
C THR A 182 -4.90 -2.69 5.76
N GLY A 183 -4.49 -1.92 6.73
CA GLY A 183 -4.45 -2.34 8.13
C GLY A 183 -4.66 -1.17 9.10
N ARG A 184 -4.60 -1.48 10.39
CA ARG A 184 -4.58 -0.48 11.47
C ARG A 184 -3.17 -0.05 11.83
N ARG A 185 -2.18 -0.85 11.43
CA ARG A 185 -0.77 -0.58 11.63
C ARG A 185 0.03 -1.18 10.51
N LEU A 186 0.98 -0.40 10.00
CA LEU A 186 1.93 -0.85 9.00
C LEU A 186 2.88 -1.92 9.56
N GLY A 187 3.31 -2.82 8.70
CA GLY A 187 4.22 -3.90 9.05
C GLY A 187 5.16 -4.28 7.90
N GLY A 188 5.81 -5.43 8.01
CA GLY A 188 6.67 -5.96 6.98
C GLY A 188 7.88 -5.08 6.64
N SER A 189 8.23 -4.93 5.38
CA SER A 189 9.47 -4.28 4.95
C SER A 189 9.26 -2.80 4.66
N VAL A 190 10.18 -1.97 5.14
CA VAL A 190 10.36 -0.56 4.73
C VAL A 190 11.63 -0.48 3.89
N PRO A 191 11.54 -0.16 2.58
CA PRO A 191 12.72 0.04 1.75
C PRO A 191 13.43 1.34 2.13
N VAL A 192 14.75 1.26 2.29
CA VAL A 192 15.66 2.37 2.55
C VAL A 192 16.67 2.45 1.42
N LEU A 193 16.75 3.61 0.78
CA LEU A 193 17.64 3.87 -0.33
C LEU A 193 18.97 4.40 0.18
N ILE A 194 20.06 3.80 -0.27
CA ILE A 194 21.42 4.19 0.07
C ILE A 194 22.28 4.33 -1.18
N GLU A 195 23.39 5.02 -1.08
CA GLU A 195 24.37 5.08 -2.17
C GLU A 195 24.84 3.67 -2.57
N ALA A 196 24.98 3.43 -3.87
CA ALA A 196 25.50 2.17 -4.39
C ALA A 196 27.01 2.07 -4.20
N ASN A 197 27.43 1.85 -2.98
CA ASN A 197 28.83 1.75 -2.57
C ASN A 197 29.04 0.48 -1.72
N GLU A 198 29.84 -0.45 -2.28
CA GLU A 198 30.14 -1.73 -1.63
C GLU A 198 31.01 -1.59 -0.37
N ASP A 199 31.68 -0.45 -0.19
CA ASP A 199 32.57 -0.25 0.96
C ASP A 199 31.84 0.27 2.22
N ILE A 200 30.63 0.86 2.06
CA ILE A 200 29.92 1.53 3.15
C ILE A 200 28.55 0.94 3.48
N TRP A 201 27.96 0.14 2.59
CA TRP A 201 26.59 -0.35 2.79
C TRP A 201 26.45 -1.23 4.05
N GLU A 202 27.50 -1.99 4.43
CA GLU A 202 27.45 -2.82 5.64
C GLU A 202 27.42 -1.97 6.89
N ASP A 203 28.19 -0.87 6.95
CA ASP A 203 28.19 0.06 8.08
C ASP A 203 26.81 0.70 8.26
N ILE A 204 26.16 1.13 7.16
CA ILE A 204 24.79 1.67 7.17
C ILE A 204 23.79 0.61 7.65
N ALA A 205 23.94 -0.63 7.18
CA ALA A 205 23.08 -1.72 7.58
C ALA A 205 23.23 -2.06 9.09
N GLU A 206 24.46 -2.02 9.63
CA GLU A 206 24.76 -2.23 11.04
C GLU A 206 24.16 -1.10 11.91
N GLU A 207 24.22 0.15 11.47
CA GLU A 207 23.61 1.28 12.20
C GLU A 207 22.09 1.17 12.24
N LEU A 208 21.44 0.79 11.12
CA LEU A 208 20.00 0.50 11.11
C LEU A 208 19.63 -0.70 11.99
N ASP A 209 20.46 -1.76 12.02
CA ASP A 209 20.24 -2.93 12.86
C ASP A 209 20.34 -2.58 14.36
N ASP A 210 21.27 -1.72 14.74
CA ASP A 210 21.40 -1.21 16.11
C ASP A 210 20.18 -0.38 16.54
N ILE A 211 19.62 0.42 15.64
CA ILE A 211 18.40 1.23 15.91
C ILE A 211 17.20 0.31 16.12
N PHE A 212 17.02 -0.70 15.26
CA PHE A 212 15.85 -1.58 15.25
C PHE A 212 16.10 -2.94 15.88
N ILE A 213 17.10 -3.04 16.76
CA ILE A 213 17.51 -4.29 17.38
C ILE A 213 16.34 -5.02 18.06
N GLY A 214 16.06 -6.24 17.61
CA GLY A 214 14.96 -7.07 18.10
C GLY A 214 13.57 -6.72 17.51
N ASP A 215 13.43 -5.64 16.76
CA ASP A 215 12.20 -5.22 16.12
C ASP A 215 12.19 -5.50 14.61
N ALA A 216 13.37 -5.42 13.95
CA ALA A 216 13.51 -5.68 12.53
C ALA A 216 14.80 -6.43 12.20
N GLU A 217 14.88 -6.99 11.00
CA GLU A 217 16.08 -7.50 10.35
C GLU A 217 16.43 -6.61 9.16
N ILE A 218 17.70 -6.26 9.00
CA ILE A 218 18.16 -5.48 7.87
C ILE A 218 18.63 -6.42 6.76
N ARG A 219 18.08 -6.23 5.56
CA ARG A 219 18.41 -7.06 4.40
C ARG A 219 18.81 -6.20 3.22
N ARG A 220 19.94 -6.49 2.59
CA ARG A 220 20.29 -5.88 1.30
C ARG A 220 19.46 -6.55 0.20
N ARG A 221 18.70 -5.75 -0.53
CA ARG A 221 17.86 -6.26 -1.62
C ARG A 221 18.74 -6.84 -2.73
N SER A 222 18.42 -8.06 -3.16
CA SER A 222 19.18 -8.80 -4.17
C SER A 222 18.33 -9.14 -5.39
N VAL A 223 18.99 -9.22 -6.54
CA VAL A 223 18.41 -9.77 -7.78
C VAL A 223 18.11 -11.27 -7.62
N ASN A 224 18.87 -11.95 -6.77
CA ASN A 224 18.63 -13.35 -6.44
C ASN A 224 17.81 -13.44 -5.14
N PRO A 225 16.55 -13.89 -5.18
CA PRO A 225 15.70 -14.00 -3.99
C PRO A 225 16.21 -15.03 -2.97
N ASP A 226 17.04 -16.00 -3.40
CA ASP A 226 17.65 -17.02 -2.53
C ASP A 226 18.96 -16.52 -1.88
N ALA A 227 19.41 -15.30 -2.19
CA ALA A 227 20.53 -14.70 -1.50
C ALA A 227 20.20 -14.49 -0.03
N GLY A 228 21.14 -14.85 0.86
CA GLY A 228 20.97 -14.62 2.30
C GLY A 228 20.71 -13.13 2.63
N PRO A 229 20.57 -12.78 3.93
CA PRO A 229 20.21 -11.43 4.37
C PRO A 229 21.15 -10.34 3.85
N ARG A 230 22.41 -10.63 3.62
CA ARG A 230 23.37 -9.71 3.01
C ARG A 230 23.23 -9.54 1.48
N GLY A 231 22.22 -10.19 0.84
CA GLY A 231 21.91 -10.03 -0.59
C GLY A 231 22.95 -10.65 -1.53
N GLY A 232 23.90 -11.43 -1.05
CA GLY A 232 24.96 -12.05 -1.85
C GLY A 232 25.79 -11.00 -2.63
N ASN A 233 26.25 -11.39 -3.83
CA ASN A 233 27.12 -10.54 -4.68
C ASN A 233 26.35 -9.83 -5.81
N SER A 234 25.03 -9.77 -5.73
CA SER A 234 24.19 -9.21 -6.80
C SER A 234 23.09 -8.31 -6.20
N PRO A 235 23.47 -7.15 -5.63
CA PRO A 235 22.49 -6.24 -5.10
C PRO A 235 21.58 -5.69 -6.21
N VAL A 236 20.37 -5.34 -5.82
CA VAL A 236 19.49 -4.54 -6.68
C VAL A 236 20.02 -3.13 -6.74
N ILE A 237 20.28 -2.66 -7.96
CA ILE A 237 20.59 -1.25 -8.22
C ILE A 237 19.36 -0.61 -8.86
N THR A 238 18.86 0.45 -8.26
CA THR A 238 17.69 1.18 -8.77
C THR A 238 18.03 1.90 -10.08
N THR A 239 17.00 2.36 -10.80
CA THR A 239 17.20 3.17 -12.02
C THR A 239 17.94 4.47 -11.75
N ASP A 240 17.89 4.97 -10.52
CA ASP A 240 18.64 6.17 -10.08
C ASP A 240 20.07 5.85 -9.64
N GLY A 241 20.51 4.59 -9.76
CA GLY A 241 21.88 4.16 -9.45
C GLY A 241 22.16 3.88 -7.99
N ASN A 242 21.14 3.64 -7.15
CA ASN A 242 21.26 3.45 -5.71
C ASN A 242 20.99 2.01 -5.30
N MET A 243 21.47 1.58 -4.13
CA MET A 243 21.12 0.32 -3.48
C MET A 243 19.89 0.46 -2.60
N VAL A 244 19.27 -0.68 -2.28
CA VAL A 244 18.13 -0.74 -1.36
C VAL A 244 18.46 -1.68 -0.20
N LEU A 245 18.29 -1.17 1.01
CA LEU A 245 18.20 -1.96 2.24
C LEU A 245 16.72 -2.09 2.61
N ASP A 246 16.28 -3.29 2.89
CA ASP A 246 14.95 -3.58 3.40
C ASP A 246 15.01 -3.73 4.91
N VAL A 247 14.43 -2.78 5.65
CA VAL A 247 14.20 -2.88 7.10
C VAL A 247 12.96 -3.73 7.30
N GLN A 248 13.16 -5.03 7.56
CA GLN A 248 12.09 -6.00 7.63
C GLN A 248 11.61 -6.19 9.07
N PHE A 249 10.52 -5.53 9.43
CA PHE A 249 9.92 -5.61 10.76
C PHE A 249 9.28 -6.97 11.02
N LEU A 250 9.48 -7.50 12.23
CA LEU A 250 9.04 -8.85 12.61
C LEU A 250 7.53 -8.92 12.91
N GLU A 251 6.96 -7.86 13.51
CA GLU A 251 5.55 -7.86 13.96
C GLU A 251 4.76 -6.58 13.60
N GLY A 252 5.30 -5.67 12.92
CA GLY A 252 4.76 -4.33 12.68
C GLY A 252 5.82 -3.28 12.97
N LEU A 253 5.59 -2.05 12.51
CA LEU A 253 6.57 -1.00 12.69
C LEU A 253 6.70 -0.64 14.18
N LYS A 254 7.72 -1.15 14.81
CA LYS A 254 8.04 -0.95 16.24
C LYS A 254 9.38 -0.27 16.42
N LEU A 255 9.56 0.33 17.58
CA LEU A 255 10.85 0.84 18.04
C LEU A 255 11.02 0.47 19.52
N PHE A 256 12.12 -0.21 19.86
CA PHE A 256 12.40 -0.74 21.21
C PHE A 256 11.26 -1.64 21.75
N GLY A 257 10.70 -2.51 20.91
CA GLY A 257 9.61 -3.44 21.25
C GLY A 257 8.25 -2.78 21.45
N LYS A 258 8.09 -1.48 21.11
CA LYS A 258 6.85 -0.73 21.30
C LYS A 258 6.30 -0.20 20.01
N ASP A 259 4.98 -0.13 19.94
CA ASP A 259 4.28 0.59 18.89
C ASP A 259 4.55 2.10 19.05
N GLU A 260 5.38 2.64 18.17
CA GLU A 260 5.68 4.07 18.13
C GLU A 260 4.91 4.75 17.00
N ILE A 261 4.80 6.06 17.05
CA ILE A 261 4.28 6.85 15.93
C ILE A 261 5.26 6.77 14.77
N TYR A 262 4.74 6.73 13.56
CA TYR A 262 5.57 6.53 12.36
C TYR A 262 6.58 7.65 12.13
N ASP A 263 6.23 8.90 12.50
CA ASP A 263 7.16 10.04 12.42
C ASP A 263 8.47 9.79 13.19
N ARG A 264 8.38 9.07 14.31
CA ARG A 264 9.57 8.73 15.08
C ARG A 264 10.41 7.66 14.38
N ILE A 265 9.76 6.67 13.78
CA ILE A 265 10.45 5.64 12.98
C ILE A 265 11.14 6.28 11.78
N VAL A 266 10.45 7.21 11.10
CA VAL A 266 11.03 8.01 10.01
C VAL A 266 12.25 8.77 10.50
N ALA A 267 12.13 9.51 11.62
CA ALA A 267 13.22 10.29 12.16
C ALA A 267 14.45 9.43 12.49
N GLU A 268 14.27 8.23 13.05
CA GLU A 268 15.38 7.32 13.33
C GLU A 268 16.06 6.82 12.05
N ILE A 269 15.30 6.47 11.01
CA ILE A 269 15.86 6.08 9.71
C ILE A 269 16.66 7.23 9.09
N GLU A 270 16.14 8.45 9.15
CA GLU A 270 16.77 9.64 8.57
C GLU A 270 18.01 10.12 9.35
N THR A 271 18.25 9.63 10.58
CA THR A 271 19.49 9.96 11.33
C THR A 271 20.70 9.20 10.82
N VAL A 272 20.50 8.08 10.13
CA VAL A 272 21.60 7.23 9.66
C VAL A 272 22.31 7.90 8.49
N ASP A 273 23.62 8.14 8.66
CA ASP A 273 24.44 8.75 7.61
C ASP A 273 24.57 7.80 6.40
N GLY A 274 24.32 8.31 5.22
CA GLY A 274 24.29 7.52 3.98
C GLY A 274 22.92 7.03 3.55
N VAL A 275 21.86 7.20 4.37
CA VAL A 275 20.48 7.05 3.93
C VAL A 275 20.09 8.22 3.04
N LEU A 276 19.60 7.92 1.84
CA LEU A 276 19.22 8.91 0.83
C LEU A 276 17.71 9.20 0.83
N GLU A 277 16.91 8.16 0.98
CA GLU A 277 15.44 8.21 0.99
C GLU A 277 14.88 6.89 1.56
N HIS A 278 13.61 6.87 1.91
CA HIS A 278 12.92 5.66 2.37
C HIS A 278 11.48 5.59 1.87
N GLY A 279 10.90 4.38 1.84
CA GLY A 279 9.55 4.14 1.35
C GLY A 279 8.42 4.31 2.36
N LEU A 280 8.69 4.75 3.59
CA LEU A 280 7.67 5.03 4.59
C LEU A 280 7.18 6.48 4.44
N VAL A 281 5.91 6.66 4.03
CA VAL A 281 5.29 7.97 3.80
C VAL A 281 4.30 8.27 4.93
N VAL A 282 4.55 9.36 5.67
CA VAL A 282 3.78 9.74 6.86
C VAL A 282 3.28 11.17 6.74
N GLY A 283 2.02 11.43 7.13
CA GLY A 283 1.44 12.76 7.21
C GLY A 283 1.26 13.51 5.88
N VAL A 284 1.49 12.84 4.76
CA VAL A 284 1.52 13.44 3.42
C VAL A 284 0.21 13.23 2.69
N ALA A 285 -0.31 12.00 2.64
CA ALA A 285 -1.58 11.70 1.99
C ALA A 285 -2.75 12.32 2.77
N ARG A 286 -3.72 12.86 2.04
CA ARG A 286 -4.96 13.43 2.60
C ARG A 286 -6.19 12.64 2.18
N LYS A 287 -6.05 11.81 1.18
CA LYS A 287 -7.08 10.96 0.62
C LYS A 287 -6.49 9.61 0.24
N ALA A 288 -7.24 8.56 0.46
CA ALA A 288 -6.95 7.25 -0.07
C ALA A 288 -8.13 6.73 -0.88
N VAL A 289 -7.85 6.08 -1.99
CA VAL A 289 -8.84 5.31 -2.75
C VAL A 289 -8.58 3.84 -2.50
N VAL A 290 -9.51 3.22 -1.82
CA VAL A 290 -9.44 1.80 -1.44
C VAL A 290 -10.33 1.00 -2.38
N GLY A 291 -9.72 0.09 -3.15
CA GLY A 291 -10.47 -0.91 -3.91
C GLY A 291 -11.06 -1.96 -2.97
N THR A 292 -12.30 -2.37 -3.22
CA THR A 292 -12.98 -3.40 -2.40
C THR A 292 -13.32 -4.61 -3.24
N VAL A 293 -13.17 -5.81 -2.68
CA VAL A 293 -13.58 -7.07 -3.31
C VAL A 293 -15.09 -7.23 -3.14
N VAL A 294 -15.80 -7.54 -4.24
CA VAL A 294 -17.22 -7.93 -4.19
C VAL A 294 -17.28 -9.36 -3.66
N VAL A 295 -17.89 -9.56 -2.50
CA VAL A 295 -18.21 -10.89 -1.98
C VAL A 295 -19.66 -11.18 -2.31
N SER A 296 -19.92 -11.99 -3.34
CA SER A 296 -21.24 -12.58 -3.58
C SER A 296 -21.42 -13.80 -2.68
N ALA A 297 -22.46 -13.83 -1.88
CA ALA A 297 -22.88 -15.01 -1.14
C ALA A 297 -24.10 -15.63 -1.83
N ILE A 298 -24.09 -16.95 -2.02
CA ILE A 298 -25.26 -17.68 -2.46
C ILE A 298 -26.13 -17.97 -1.23
N GLY A 299 -27.38 -17.48 -1.22
CA GLY A 299 -28.36 -17.77 -0.19
C GLY A 299 -28.72 -19.26 -0.14
N GLU A 300 -29.32 -19.72 0.99
CA GLU A 300 -29.74 -21.12 1.19
C GLU A 300 -30.79 -21.62 0.17
N ASP A 301 -31.42 -20.71 -0.55
CA ASP A 301 -32.36 -20.96 -1.64
C ASP A 301 -31.74 -21.06 -3.04
N GLY A 302 -30.40 -20.93 -3.15
CA GLY A 302 -29.66 -21.00 -4.42
C GLY A 302 -29.79 -19.74 -5.28
N GLN A 303 -30.35 -18.66 -4.75
CA GLN A 303 -30.33 -17.36 -5.38
C GLN A 303 -29.08 -16.57 -4.93
N GLU A 304 -28.49 -15.85 -5.88
CA GLU A 304 -27.36 -14.98 -5.62
C GLU A 304 -27.85 -13.74 -4.85
N GLU A 305 -27.63 -13.73 -3.55
CA GLU A 305 -27.77 -12.52 -2.75
C GLU A 305 -26.46 -11.76 -2.79
N VAL A 306 -26.44 -10.64 -3.50
CA VAL A 306 -25.34 -9.68 -3.43
C VAL A 306 -25.40 -9.00 -2.05
N LYS A 307 -24.63 -9.51 -1.11
CA LYS A 307 -24.40 -8.85 0.18
C LYS A 307 -23.26 -7.86 0.01
N GLU A 308 -23.61 -6.60 -0.20
CA GLU A 308 -22.75 -5.43 -0.39
C GLU A 308 -21.97 -5.38 -1.70
N GLU A 309 -22.48 -4.64 -2.67
CA GLU A 309 -21.65 -3.97 -3.68
C GLU A 309 -20.86 -2.85 -2.99
N SER A 310 -19.73 -3.18 -2.40
CA SER A 310 -18.80 -2.15 -1.95
C SER A 310 -17.82 -1.87 -3.10
N GLY A 311 -18.19 -0.97 -3.99
CA GLY A 311 -17.27 -0.41 -4.99
C GLY A 311 -16.11 0.34 -4.34
N PRO A 312 -15.14 0.82 -5.12
CA PRO A 312 -14.02 1.60 -4.60
C PRO A 312 -14.54 2.83 -3.87
N ARG A 313 -13.93 3.14 -2.73
CA ARG A 313 -14.33 4.27 -1.87
C ARG A 313 -13.19 5.22 -1.61
N VAL A 314 -13.52 6.50 -1.45
CA VAL A 314 -12.57 7.52 -1.01
C VAL A 314 -12.60 7.60 0.51
N VAL A 315 -11.43 7.47 1.13
CA VAL A 315 -11.20 7.69 2.56
C VAL A 315 -10.49 9.03 2.72
N HIS A 316 -10.96 9.85 3.65
CA HIS A 316 -10.39 11.16 3.96
C HIS A 316 -9.86 11.17 5.39
N LEU A 317 -8.74 11.89 5.63
CA LEU A 317 -8.33 12.33 6.96
C LEU A 317 -9.12 13.58 7.36
#